data_afc0101382f2d5b265e46099dbf7524a
#
_entry.id   afc0101382f2d5b265e46099dbf7524a
#
_cell.length_a   1.000
_cell.length_b   1.000
_cell.length_c   1.000
_cell.angle_alpha   90.00
_cell.angle_beta   90.00
_cell.angle_gamma   90.00
#
_symmetry.space_group_name_H-M   'P 1'
#
loop_
_entity.id
_entity.type
_entity.pdbx_description
1 polymer ?
#
loop_
_entity_poly.entity_id
_entity_poly.type
_entity_poly.pdbx_seq_one_letter_code
_entity_poly.pdbx_strand_id
1 'polypeptide(L)'
;VPPPSYLTVSELGVKAAELRDDVELQDQQRRVADRMRGGDSRLLVYHGLGSGKSLAALAAAESAGGQYGIVAPAALRRNYQSEVAKFTKNVNPAVLSYTGIGRGRRFAENPDTAIFDEAHRLRNSTTSSARAAQELGRNSKNMLLLTGTPIPNQPSDLASLLGLLNNERMTTEQFDKRYVGRRTTHPTWLSYLTGGVEEDYVKNEPELREKLRGRVDYHPGKLPEGVTITDETVPVPLSKEQTKVEDAVRGQRPWLSFLDGDSELDLSSERVTRLRPFLTGLRQASLSTLPFLAGKDALRAFSQSGKLQQAFSDLKGELAADPRKKALIYSNSIAAGVTPYAAALHKEKIPFGVLHGSIPEQEWGQSLKDYNENKLRVLLMGPAAAEGISAKGTTMIQMLDPHWHESRSSQAVGRGLRFDSHDNLPEELRRIKIKRYLSTNAEPSWLQYLLGKRRQPTADETLSELSIKKEKQNELFRQILRDEGSVK
;
A
#
# COMPACT_ATOMS: atom_id res chain seq x y z
N VAL A 1 17.23 4.40 32.55
CA VAL A 1 17.12 4.00 31.12
C VAL A 1 18.32 3.12 30.84
N PRO A 2 18.17 1.83 30.48
CA PRO A 2 19.31 1.02 30.14
C PRO A 2 20.03 1.64 28.92
N PRO A 3 21.37 1.56 28.83
CA PRO A 3 22.11 2.09 27.69
C PRO A 3 21.64 1.39 26.39
N PRO A 4 21.65 2.08 25.25
CA PRO A 4 21.27 1.47 23.98
C PRO A 4 22.16 0.25 23.73
N SER A 5 21.53 -0.91 23.47
CA SER A 5 22.25 -2.13 23.09
C SER A 5 22.94 -1.87 21.75
N TYR A 6 24.23 -1.60 21.80
CA TYR A 6 25.06 -1.56 20.60
C TYR A 6 25.12 -2.96 20.01
N LEU A 7 24.86 -3.09 18.73
CA LEU A 7 25.17 -4.32 17.99
C LEU A 7 26.71 -4.49 18.01
N THR A 8 27.19 -5.71 18.11
CA THR A 8 28.63 -5.98 18.15
C THR A 8 29.31 -5.53 16.85
N VAL A 9 30.56 -5.15 16.93
CA VAL A 9 31.39 -4.64 15.81
C VAL A 9 31.39 -5.59 14.59
N SER A 10 31.17 -6.90 14.78
CA SER A 10 31.03 -7.88 13.71
C SER A 10 29.71 -7.76 12.91
N GLU A 11 28.68 -7.11 13.46
CA GLU A 11 27.36 -6.93 12.80
C GLU A 11 27.24 -5.58 12.10
N LEU A 12 28.22 -4.68 12.25
CA LEU A 12 28.15 -3.27 11.88
C LEU A 12 29.19 -2.84 10.86
N GLY A 13 29.86 -3.81 10.22
CA GLY A 13 30.80 -3.51 9.16
C GLY A 13 30.10 -2.81 7.99
N VAL A 14 30.06 -1.47 8.06
CA VAL A 14 29.73 -0.64 6.90
C VAL A 14 30.86 -0.86 5.90
N LYS A 15 30.57 -1.50 4.78
CA LYS A 15 31.52 -1.83 3.72
C LYS A 15 31.18 -1.08 2.45
N ALA A 16 32.16 -0.86 1.59
CA ALA A 16 31.91 -0.36 0.24
C ALA A 16 30.92 -1.28 -0.51
N ALA A 17 30.05 -0.70 -1.32
CA ALA A 17 29.17 -1.47 -2.18
C ALA A 17 29.97 -1.95 -3.40
N GLU A 18 30.44 -3.18 -3.37
CA GLU A 18 31.08 -3.83 -4.50
C GLU A 18 30.10 -4.82 -5.12
N LEU A 19 29.61 -4.52 -6.34
CA LEU A 19 28.79 -5.47 -7.09
C LEU A 19 29.63 -6.68 -7.50
N ARG A 20 28.97 -7.80 -7.69
CA ARG A 20 29.57 -8.99 -8.27
C ARG A 20 29.77 -8.80 -9.77
N ASP A 21 30.81 -9.41 -10.30
CA ASP A 21 31.22 -9.22 -11.70
C ASP A 21 30.20 -9.80 -12.72
N ASP A 22 29.32 -10.69 -12.26
CA ASP A 22 28.24 -11.32 -13.04
C ASP A 22 26.91 -10.56 -13.00
N VAL A 23 26.86 -9.38 -12.38
CA VAL A 23 25.64 -8.59 -12.27
C VAL A 23 25.48 -7.64 -13.45
N GLU A 24 24.45 -7.88 -14.27
CA GLU A 24 24.05 -6.99 -15.34
C GLU A 24 22.98 -6.00 -14.86
N LEU A 25 23.23 -4.71 -15.08
CA LEU A 25 22.29 -3.64 -14.74
C LEU A 25 21.36 -3.33 -15.91
N GLN A 26 20.07 -3.18 -15.61
CA GLN A 26 19.09 -2.62 -16.55
C GLN A 26 19.27 -1.09 -16.67
N ASP A 27 18.72 -0.49 -17.73
CA ASP A 27 18.92 0.94 -18.03
C ASP A 27 18.48 1.86 -16.89
N GLN A 28 17.34 1.59 -16.24
CA GLN A 28 16.89 2.39 -15.09
C GLN A 28 17.83 2.25 -13.88
N GLN A 29 18.48 1.11 -13.72
CA GLN A 29 19.43 0.89 -12.62
C GLN A 29 20.76 1.60 -12.90
N ARG A 30 21.25 1.53 -14.14
CA ARG A 30 22.44 2.30 -14.60
C ARG A 30 22.21 3.80 -14.42
N ARG A 31 21.04 4.29 -14.85
CA ARG A 31 20.69 5.71 -14.73
C ARG A 31 20.76 6.20 -13.28
N VAL A 32 20.21 5.45 -12.32
CA VAL A 32 20.30 5.79 -10.90
C VAL A 32 21.75 5.78 -10.41
N ALA A 33 22.55 4.79 -10.84
CA ALA A 33 23.97 4.71 -10.51
C ALA A 33 24.76 5.91 -11.07
N ASP A 34 24.53 6.29 -12.33
CA ASP A 34 25.20 7.41 -12.98
C ASP A 34 24.86 8.75 -12.30
N ARG A 35 23.62 8.93 -11.82
CA ARG A 35 23.19 10.14 -11.08
C ARG A 35 23.83 10.28 -9.70
N MET A 36 24.32 9.19 -9.14
CA MET A 36 24.99 9.18 -7.84
C MET A 36 26.53 9.30 -7.98
N ARG A 37 27.04 9.20 -9.20
CA ARG A 37 28.48 9.34 -9.46
C ARG A 37 28.95 10.75 -9.15
N GLY A 38 29.98 10.88 -8.35
CA GLY A 38 30.56 12.17 -7.97
C GLY A 38 30.20 12.64 -6.56
N GLY A 39 29.30 11.96 -5.87
CA GLY A 39 28.93 12.24 -4.48
C GLY A 39 27.98 13.45 -4.31
N ASP A 40 27.61 13.73 -3.06
CA ASP A 40 26.71 14.83 -2.64
C ASP A 40 25.31 14.80 -3.26
N SER A 41 24.80 13.62 -3.57
CA SER A 41 23.52 13.43 -4.24
C SER A 41 22.42 12.95 -3.27
N ARG A 42 21.23 13.55 -3.39
CA ARG A 42 20.02 13.13 -2.68
C ARG A 42 18.94 12.81 -3.70
N LEU A 43 18.53 11.55 -3.79
CA LEU A 43 17.70 11.08 -4.86
C LEU A 43 16.49 10.29 -4.34
N LEU A 44 15.30 10.65 -4.81
CA LEU A 44 14.08 9.84 -4.69
C LEU A 44 14.00 8.90 -5.89
N VAL A 45 14.16 7.62 -5.64
CA VAL A 45 13.98 6.56 -6.63
C VAL A 45 12.51 6.11 -6.58
N TYR A 46 11.69 6.80 -7.37
CA TYR A 46 10.26 6.50 -7.54
C TYR A 46 10.09 5.45 -8.62
N HIS A 47 10.38 4.22 -8.28
CA HIS A 47 10.29 3.10 -9.20
C HIS A 47 9.14 2.16 -8.82
N GLY A 48 8.36 1.77 -9.81
CA GLY A 48 7.25 0.83 -9.64
C GLY A 48 7.70 -0.59 -9.27
N LEU A 49 6.73 -1.49 -9.17
CA LEU A 49 6.99 -2.90 -8.86
C LEU A 49 7.81 -3.56 -10.00
N GLY A 50 8.66 -4.52 -9.63
CA GLY A 50 9.47 -5.27 -10.60
C GLY A 50 10.62 -4.51 -11.24
N SER A 51 10.89 -3.26 -10.85
CA SER A 51 11.98 -2.44 -11.42
C SER A 51 13.39 -2.76 -10.90
N GLY A 52 13.51 -3.63 -9.88
CA GLY A 52 14.80 -3.95 -9.26
C GLY A 52 15.38 -2.82 -8.41
N LYS A 53 14.54 -2.11 -7.63
CA LYS A 53 14.94 -0.98 -6.77
C LYS A 53 16.14 -1.27 -5.86
N SER A 54 16.17 -2.44 -5.22
CA SER A 54 17.27 -2.81 -4.32
C SER A 54 18.61 -2.87 -5.08
N LEU A 55 18.62 -3.47 -6.27
CA LEU A 55 19.83 -3.51 -7.10
C LEU A 55 20.23 -2.12 -7.61
N ALA A 56 19.24 -1.29 -8.01
CA ALA A 56 19.51 0.09 -8.40
C ALA A 56 20.18 0.89 -7.27
N ALA A 57 19.74 0.70 -6.02
CA ALA A 57 20.32 1.39 -4.86
C ALA A 57 21.75 0.91 -4.55
N LEU A 58 22.01 -0.39 -4.70
CA LEU A 58 23.35 -0.95 -4.50
C LEU A 58 24.33 -0.47 -5.58
N ALA A 59 23.91 -0.47 -6.85
CA ALA A 59 24.70 0.07 -7.94
C ALA A 59 24.97 1.57 -7.78
N ALA A 60 23.99 2.31 -7.29
CA ALA A 60 24.12 3.73 -6.98
C ALA A 60 25.12 4.00 -5.83
N ALA A 61 25.07 3.18 -4.78
CA ALA A 61 26.00 3.29 -3.65
C ALA A 61 27.44 2.95 -4.08
N GLU A 62 27.60 1.93 -4.96
CA GLU A 62 28.90 1.61 -5.58
C GLU A 62 29.44 2.79 -6.39
N SER A 63 28.60 3.36 -7.28
CA SER A 63 28.99 4.51 -8.12
C SER A 63 29.35 5.76 -7.32
N ALA A 64 28.69 5.97 -6.16
CA ALA A 64 28.99 7.06 -5.26
C ALA A 64 30.29 6.85 -4.48
N GLY A 65 30.73 5.60 -4.33
CA GLY A 65 31.88 5.21 -3.52
C GLY A 65 31.67 5.31 -2.02
N GLY A 66 32.61 4.82 -1.25
CA GLY A 66 32.57 4.84 0.21
C GLY A 66 31.65 3.77 0.82
N GLN A 67 31.25 4.01 2.06
CA GLN A 67 30.46 3.06 2.85
C GLN A 67 28.96 3.35 2.73
N TYR A 68 28.13 2.31 2.77
CA TYR A 68 26.69 2.48 2.74
C TYR A 68 25.97 1.81 3.93
N GLY A 69 24.87 2.41 4.34
CA GLY A 69 23.98 1.87 5.38
C GLY A 69 22.53 1.80 4.89
N ILE A 70 21.84 0.71 5.22
CA ILE A 70 20.49 0.44 4.76
C ILE A 70 19.50 0.53 5.91
N VAL A 71 18.40 1.26 5.70
CA VAL A 71 17.23 1.28 6.58
C VAL A 71 16.03 0.73 5.81
N ALA A 72 15.47 -0.38 6.31
CA ALA A 72 14.36 -1.09 5.65
C ALA A 72 13.26 -1.46 6.65
N PRO A 73 12.04 -1.82 6.21
CA PRO A 73 11.02 -2.41 7.07
C PRO A 73 11.53 -3.66 7.80
N ALA A 74 11.13 -3.83 9.07
CA ALA A 74 11.63 -4.92 9.91
C ALA A 74 11.40 -6.31 9.28
N ALA A 75 10.23 -6.54 8.69
CA ALA A 75 9.87 -7.78 8.00
C ALA A 75 10.72 -8.07 6.74
N LEU A 76 11.31 -7.02 6.14
CA LEU A 76 12.10 -7.15 4.92
C LEU A 76 13.61 -7.28 5.16
N ARG A 77 14.08 -7.13 6.39
CA ARG A 77 15.52 -7.12 6.71
C ARG A 77 16.25 -8.38 6.22
N ARG A 78 15.72 -9.56 6.53
CA ARG A 78 16.34 -10.84 6.12
C ARG A 78 16.36 -10.99 4.60
N ASN A 79 15.25 -10.64 3.96
CA ASN A 79 15.16 -10.68 2.51
C ASN A 79 16.15 -9.69 1.87
N TYR A 80 16.26 -8.48 2.43
CA TYR A 80 17.22 -7.48 1.95
C TYR A 80 18.66 -7.95 2.13
N GLN A 81 19.00 -8.56 3.26
CA GLN A 81 20.31 -9.15 3.48
C GLN A 81 20.63 -10.24 2.44
N SER A 82 19.65 -11.08 2.13
CA SER A 82 19.79 -12.11 1.09
C SER A 82 19.97 -11.50 -0.31
N GLU A 83 19.21 -10.45 -0.65
CA GLU A 83 19.36 -9.75 -1.93
C GLU A 83 20.72 -9.07 -2.05
N VAL A 84 21.18 -8.40 -0.99
CA VAL A 84 22.52 -7.77 -0.99
C VAL A 84 23.61 -8.83 -1.19
N ALA A 85 23.56 -9.93 -0.45
CA ALA A 85 24.52 -11.04 -0.60
C ALA A 85 24.49 -11.68 -2.01
N LYS A 86 23.35 -11.62 -2.70
CA LYS A 86 23.21 -12.08 -4.08
C LYS A 86 23.92 -11.18 -5.09
N PHE A 87 23.85 -9.87 -4.89
CA PHE A 87 24.32 -8.89 -5.88
C PHE A 87 25.67 -8.28 -5.54
N THR A 88 26.11 -8.35 -4.30
CA THR A 88 27.39 -7.75 -3.86
C THR A 88 28.34 -8.80 -3.31
N LYS A 89 29.61 -8.45 -3.23
CA LYS A 89 30.64 -9.23 -2.53
C LYS A 89 30.49 -9.16 -1.00
N ASN A 90 29.59 -8.29 -0.52
CA ASN A 90 29.30 -8.10 0.90
C ASN A 90 28.25 -9.09 1.40
N VAL A 91 28.67 -10.06 2.19
CA VAL A 91 27.80 -11.13 2.74
C VAL A 91 27.02 -10.72 3.98
N ASN A 92 27.40 -9.63 4.68
CA ASN A 92 26.77 -9.16 5.92
C ASN A 92 26.56 -7.65 5.90
N PRO A 93 25.61 -7.14 5.13
CA PRO A 93 25.31 -5.73 5.09
C PRO A 93 24.68 -5.25 6.39
N ALA A 94 25.01 -4.04 6.82
CA ALA A 94 24.36 -3.39 7.95
C ALA A 94 22.95 -2.91 7.55
N VAL A 95 21.92 -3.64 7.98
CA VAL A 95 20.52 -3.31 7.74
C VAL A 95 19.80 -3.02 9.05
N LEU A 96 19.41 -1.77 9.27
CA LEU A 96 18.59 -1.35 10.41
C LEU A 96 17.11 -1.28 10.03
N SER A 97 16.23 -1.39 11.02
CA SER A 97 14.80 -1.16 10.80
C SER A 97 14.41 0.27 11.17
N TYR A 98 13.32 0.79 10.56
CA TYR A 98 12.75 2.09 10.93
C TYR A 98 12.44 2.17 12.43
N THR A 99 11.85 1.14 13.00
CA THR A 99 11.60 1.06 14.45
C THR A 99 12.90 1.04 15.24
N GLY A 100 13.94 0.37 14.71
CA GLY A 100 15.27 0.31 15.34
C GLY A 100 15.90 1.69 15.44
N ILE A 101 16.01 2.42 14.32
CA ILE A 101 16.57 3.77 14.32
C ILE A 101 15.75 4.73 15.18
N GLY A 102 14.41 4.60 15.18
CA GLY A 102 13.51 5.40 16.02
C GLY A 102 13.68 5.12 17.52
N ARG A 103 14.18 3.94 17.90
CA ARG A 103 14.52 3.55 19.28
C ARG A 103 15.99 3.82 19.65
N GLY A 104 16.72 4.53 18.81
CA GLY A 104 18.10 4.94 19.07
C GLY A 104 19.18 4.00 18.52
N ARG A 105 18.83 2.93 17.78
CA ARG A 105 19.85 2.14 17.08
C ARG A 105 20.56 3.01 16.03
N ARG A 106 21.87 2.87 15.95
CA ARG A 106 22.72 3.60 15.00
C ARG A 106 23.65 2.63 14.29
N PHE A 107 24.16 3.04 13.14
CA PHE A 107 25.33 2.40 12.54
C PHE A 107 26.55 2.70 13.42
N ALA A 108 27.56 1.83 13.40
CA ALA A 108 28.80 2.05 14.17
C ALA A 108 29.51 3.33 13.73
N GLU A 109 29.49 3.56 12.40
CA GLU A 109 29.98 4.77 11.76
C GLU A 109 28.86 5.33 10.84
N ASN A 110 28.88 6.65 10.62
CA ASN A 110 27.94 7.24 9.68
C ASN A 110 28.29 6.78 8.25
N PRO A 111 27.35 6.16 7.52
CA PRO A 111 27.62 5.76 6.16
C PRO A 111 27.77 6.98 5.24
N ASP A 112 28.66 6.88 4.26
CA ASP A 112 28.75 7.89 3.19
C ASP A 112 27.44 7.96 2.40
N THR A 113 26.79 6.79 2.13
CA THR A 113 25.50 6.70 1.45
C THR A 113 24.45 6.07 2.36
N ALA A 114 23.40 6.82 2.71
CA ALA A 114 22.24 6.32 3.44
C ALA A 114 21.13 5.89 2.47
N ILE A 115 20.73 4.62 2.55
CA ILE A 115 19.67 4.01 1.71
C ILE A 115 18.44 3.77 2.59
N PHE A 116 17.30 4.33 2.21
CA PHE A 116 16.01 4.15 2.88
C PHE A 116 15.05 3.39 1.95
N ASP A 117 14.84 2.10 2.21
CA ASP A 117 13.88 1.31 1.44
C ASP A 117 12.46 1.45 1.99
N GLU A 118 11.46 1.50 1.09
CA GLU A 118 10.08 1.88 1.40
C GLU A 118 10.01 3.22 2.17
N ALA A 119 10.71 4.23 1.64
CA ALA A 119 10.90 5.54 2.26
C ALA A 119 9.60 6.29 2.58
N HIS A 120 8.46 5.93 1.94
CA HIS A 120 7.13 6.44 2.29
C HIS A 120 6.74 6.18 3.76
N ARG A 121 7.42 5.28 4.47
CA ARG A 121 7.25 5.08 5.92
C ARG A 121 7.70 6.29 6.75
N LEU A 122 8.51 7.15 6.18
CA LEU A 122 8.96 8.41 6.80
C LEU A 122 7.96 9.57 6.61
N ARG A 123 6.81 9.35 5.97
CA ARG A 123 5.82 10.40 5.63
C ARG A 123 5.42 11.31 6.80
N ASN A 124 5.41 10.80 8.02
CA ASN A 124 5.15 11.62 9.21
C ASN A 124 6.47 12.10 9.83
N SER A 125 6.82 13.36 9.57
CA SER A 125 8.06 14.00 10.03
C SER A 125 8.18 14.11 11.56
N THR A 126 7.09 13.95 12.31
CA THR A 126 7.08 14.06 13.77
C THR A 126 7.47 12.78 14.49
N THR A 127 7.54 11.65 13.78
CA THR A 127 7.91 10.36 14.37
C THR A 127 9.40 10.30 14.73
N SER A 128 9.72 9.48 15.74
CA SER A 128 11.12 9.22 16.12
C SER A 128 11.94 8.64 14.97
N SER A 129 11.33 7.76 14.15
CA SER A 129 11.99 7.19 12.98
C SER A 129 12.31 8.23 11.91
N ALA A 130 11.39 9.17 11.64
CA ALA A 130 11.62 10.25 10.66
C ALA A 130 12.71 11.22 11.14
N ARG A 131 12.70 11.56 12.43
CA ARG A 131 13.78 12.40 13.03
C ARG A 131 15.14 11.72 12.95
N ALA A 132 15.21 10.42 13.27
CA ALA A 132 16.43 9.64 13.16
C ALA A 132 16.92 9.52 11.70
N ALA A 133 16.01 9.35 10.75
CA ALA A 133 16.34 9.34 9.33
C ALA A 133 16.87 10.69 8.85
N GLN A 134 16.32 11.79 9.34
CA GLN A 134 16.79 13.15 9.05
C GLN A 134 18.19 13.41 9.60
N GLU A 135 18.46 12.94 10.83
CA GLU A 135 19.80 12.99 11.44
C GLU A 135 20.81 12.18 10.63
N LEU A 136 20.47 10.92 10.29
CA LEU A 136 21.32 10.07 9.49
C LEU A 136 21.60 10.67 8.11
N GLY A 137 20.56 11.21 7.45
CA GLY A 137 20.72 11.85 6.15
C GLY A 137 21.55 13.13 6.16
N ARG A 138 21.58 13.88 7.28
CA ARG A 138 22.47 15.05 7.42
C ARG A 138 23.94 14.66 7.58
N ASN A 139 24.16 13.51 8.21
CA ASN A 139 25.50 12.99 8.50
C ASN A 139 26.06 12.13 7.35
N SER A 140 25.26 11.86 6.32
CA SER A 140 25.65 11.13 5.11
C SER A 140 25.83 12.09 3.94
N LYS A 141 26.86 11.87 3.12
CA LYS A 141 27.10 12.64 1.89
C LYS A 141 25.96 12.42 0.90
N ASN A 142 25.58 11.15 0.72
CA ASN A 142 24.59 10.73 -0.25
C ASN A 142 23.37 10.13 0.44
N MET A 143 22.19 10.27 -0.21
CA MET A 143 20.96 9.69 0.28
C MET A 143 20.11 9.14 -0.86
N LEU A 144 19.64 7.91 -0.69
CA LEU A 144 18.69 7.26 -1.59
C LEU A 144 17.39 6.97 -0.84
N LEU A 145 16.30 7.51 -1.36
CA LEU A 145 14.93 7.27 -0.88
C LEU A 145 14.21 6.39 -1.88
N LEU A 146 14.04 5.10 -1.59
CA LEU A 146 13.41 4.14 -2.50
C LEU A 146 11.95 3.96 -2.15
N THR A 147 11.05 4.12 -3.12
CA THR A 147 9.64 3.82 -2.93
C THR A 147 8.92 3.64 -4.27
N GLY A 148 7.95 2.73 -4.30
CA GLY A 148 6.97 2.63 -5.40
C GLY A 148 5.73 3.50 -5.18
N THR A 149 5.56 4.08 -3.99
CA THR A 149 4.37 4.84 -3.59
C THR A 149 4.76 6.05 -2.74
N PRO A 150 5.32 7.12 -3.34
CA PRO A 150 5.80 8.29 -2.60
C PRO A 150 4.67 9.02 -1.84
N ILE A 151 3.45 8.94 -2.34
CA ILE A 151 2.25 9.56 -1.76
C ILE A 151 1.21 8.45 -1.49
N PRO A 152 1.31 7.76 -0.35
CA PRO A 152 0.41 6.63 -0.07
C PRO A 152 -1.00 7.04 0.36
N ASN A 153 -1.23 8.24 0.91
CA ASN A 153 -2.51 8.64 1.47
C ASN A 153 -2.98 10.03 1.04
N GLN A 154 -2.12 11.03 1.15
CA GLN A 154 -2.46 12.43 0.89
C GLN A 154 -1.22 13.17 0.38
N PRO A 155 -1.38 14.29 -0.34
CA PRO A 155 -0.25 15.02 -0.91
C PRO A 155 0.85 15.36 0.09
N SER A 156 0.47 15.72 1.32
CA SER A 156 1.42 16.06 2.39
C SER A 156 2.24 14.88 2.94
N ASP A 157 1.95 13.65 2.51
CA ASP A 157 2.86 12.52 2.74
C ASP A 157 4.23 12.75 2.08
N LEU A 158 4.29 13.60 1.04
CA LEU A 158 5.53 14.02 0.38
C LEU A 158 6.37 14.98 1.22
N ALA A 159 5.79 15.67 2.21
CA ALA A 159 6.47 16.70 2.99
C ALA A 159 7.82 16.23 3.59
N SER A 160 7.79 15.09 4.25
CA SER A 160 9.00 14.54 4.90
C SER A 160 10.06 14.11 3.88
N LEU A 161 9.65 13.53 2.76
CA LEU A 161 10.57 13.12 1.69
C LEU A 161 11.18 14.35 1.01
N LEU A 162 10.38 15.37 0.72
CA LEU A 162 10.85 16.63 0.17
C LEU A 162 11.86 17.32 1.10
N GLY A 163 11.58 17.30 2.41
CA GLY A 163 12.49 17.81 3.43
C GLY A 163 13.81 17.06 3.46
N LEU A 164 13.79 15.74 3.37
CA LEU A 164 14.99 14.90 3.29
C LEU A 164 15.82 15.19 2.03
N LEU A 165 15.16 15.32 0.87
CA LEU A 165 15.83 15.64 -0.39
C LEU A 165 16.52 17.01 -0.38
N ASN A 166 15.91 17.99 0.28
CA ASN A 166 16.41 19.36 0.31
C ASN A 166 17.18 19.73 1.60
N ASN A 167 17.40 18.74 2.47
CA ASN A 167 18.06 18.94 3.78
C ASN A 167 17.37 20.01 4.66
N GLU A 168 16.06 20.12 4.56
CA GLU A 168 15.22 21.06 5.31
C GLU A 168 14.16 20.31 6.14
N ARG A 169 13.52 21.02 7.07
CA ARG A 169 12.37 20.46 7.80
C ARG A 169 11.09 21.00 7.18
N MET A 170 10.20 20.08 6.84
CA MET A 170 8.87 20.41 6.35
C MET A 170 7.83 19.54 7.06
N THR A 171 6.85 20.19 7.69
CA THR A 171 5.71 19.46 8.30
C THR A 171 4.60 19.26 7.27
N THR A 172 3.68 18.34 7.57
CA THR A 172 2.48 18.11 6.75
C THR A 172 1.65 19.38 6.60
N GLU A 173 1.47 20.13 7.70
CA GLU A 173 0.71 21.38 7.72
C GLU A 173 1.35 22.47 6.85
N GLN A 174 2.68 22.58 6.92
CA GLN A 174 3.44 23.52 6.07
C GLN A 174 3.30 23.16 4.59
N PHE A 175 3.37 21.87 4.27
CA PHE A 175 3.22 21.37 2.91
C PHE A 175 1.80 21.66 2.38
N ASP A 176 0.76 21.31 3.15
CA ASP A 176 -0.63 21.52 2.76
C ASP A 176 -0.91 23.01 2.52
N LYS A 177 -0.50 23.86 3.46
CA LYS A 177 -0.66 25.33 3.30
C LYS A 177 0.04 25.87 2.06
N ARG A 178 1.21 25.34 1.73
CA ARG A 178 2.08 25.85 0.66
C ARG A 178 1.72 25.31 -0.71
N TYR A 179 1.35 24.03 -0.81
CA TYR A 179 1.23 23.35 -2.10
C TYR A 179 -0.17 22.79 -2.39
N VAL A 180 -1.01 22.55 -1.39
CA VAL A 180 -2.34 22.00 -1.62
C VAL A 180 -3.37 23.11 -1.77
N GLY A 181 -4.04 23.15 -2.90
CA GLY A 181 -5.08 24.13 -3.23
C GLY A 181 -6.41 23.48 -3.56
N ARG A 182 -7.46 24.19 -3.26
CA ARG A 182 -8.83 23.85 -3.67
C ARG A 182 -9.52 25.12 -4.12
N ARG A 183 -10.23 25.08 -5.23
CA ARG A 183 -11.00 26.20 -5.77
C ARG A 183 -12.36 25.70 -6.24
N THR A 184 -13.36 26.56 -6.14
CA THR A 184 -14.66 26.32 -6.73
C THR A 184 -14.65 26.86 -8.17
N THR A 185 -14.97 26.02 -9.13
CA THR A 185 -15.08 26.38 -10.55
C THR A 185 -16.52 26.23 -11.00
N HIS A 186 -16.92 27.04 -11.99
CA HIS A 186 -18.26 27.04 -12.57
C HIS A 186 -18.16 26.76 -14.08
N PRO A 187 -17.87 25.51 -14.49
CA PRO A 187 -17.65 25.15 -15.89
C PRO A 187 -18.90 25.31 -16.77
N THR A 188 -20.11 25.38 -16.16
CA THR A 188 -21.38 25.55 -16.86
C THR A 188 -22.25 26.56 -16.14
N TRP A 189 -23.24 27.16 -16.86
CA TRP A 189 -24.21 28.04 -16.24
C TRP A 189 -25.03 27.36 -15.12
N LEU A 190 -25.27 26.05 -15.25
CA LEU A 190 -25.97 25.27 -14.22
C LEU A 190 -25.17 25.17 -12.94
N SER A 191 -23.83 25.09 -13.04
CA SER A 191 -22.97 25.02 -11.87
C SER A 191 -22.97 26.31 -11.03
N TYR A 192 -23.30 27.47 -11.60
CA TYR A 192 -23.55 28.68 -10.81
C TYR A 192 -24.78 28.54 -9.91
N LEU A 193 -25.79 27.79 -10.36
CA LEU A 193 -27.01 27.54 -9.58
C LEU A 193 -26.85 26.46 -8.52
N THR A 194 -25.89 25.53 -8.70
CA THR A 194 -25.65 24.36 -7.83
C THR A 194 -24.44 24.51 -6.90
N GLY A 195 -23.87 25.72 -6.77
CA GLY A 195 -22.76 25.98 -5.86
C GLY A 195 -21.36 25.74 -6.45
N GLY A 196 -21.27 25.37 -7.75
CA GLY A 196 -19.99 25.14 -8.42
C GLY A 196 -19.44 23.70 -8.27
N VAL A 197 -18.27 23.49 -8.84
CA VAL A 197 -17.52 22.24 -8.75
C VAL A 197 -16.21 22.51 -8.04
N GLU A 198 -15.93 21.80 -6.95
CA GLU A 198 -14.63 21.86 -6.29
C GLU A 198 -13.56 21.19 -7.14
N GLU A 199 -12.50 21.90 -7.41
CA GLU A 199 -11.33 21.41 -8.13
C GLU A 199 -10.08 21.52 -7.27
N ASP A 200 -9.39 20.40 -7.09
CA ASP A 200 -8.09 20.38 -6.44
C ASP A 200 -7.00 20.86 -7.43
N TYR A 201 -6.04 21.62 -6.94
CA TYR A 201 -4.90 22.08 -7.75
C TYR A 201 -3.63 22.18 -6.89
N VAL A 202 -2.48 22.23 -7.53
CA VAL A 202 -1.19 22.42 -6.85
C VAL A 202 -0.88 23.91 -6.78
N LYS A 203 -0.79 24.46 -5.56
CA LYS A 203 -0.28 25.82 -5.32
C LYS A 203 1.23 25.84 -5.53
N ASN A 204 1.77 26.98 -5.92
CA ASN A 204 3.22 27.17 -6.03
C ASN A 204 3.94 26.01 -6.75
N GLU A 205 3.28 25.44 -7.78
CA GLU A 205 3.81 24.30 -8.53
C GLU A 205 5.23 24.56 -9.08
N PRO A 206 5.58 25.76 -9.62
CA PRO A 206 6.93 26.03 -10.09
C PRO A 206 7.99 25.84 -9.01
N GLU A 207 7.70 26.26 -7.80
CA GLU A 207 8.60 26.10 -6.64
C GLU A 207 8.75 24.62 -6.24
N LEU A 208 7.64 23.87 -6.24
CA LEU A 208 7.67 22.42 -5.96
C LEU A 208 8.52 21.69 -6.99
N ARG A 209 8.35 22.02 -8.29
CA ARG A 209 9.17 21.47 -9.37
C ARG A 209 10.65 21.83 -9.20
N GLU A 210 10.99 23.05 -8.84
CA GLU A 210 12.35 23.49 -8.55
C GLU A 210 13.00 22.63 -7.45
N LYS A 211 12.28 22.41 -6.34
CA LYS A 211 12.74 21.57 -5.23
C LYS A 211 12.92 20.10 -5.59
N LEU A 212 12.25 19.60 -6.60
CA LEU A 212 12.29 18.21 -7.08
C LEU A 212 13.27 18.03 -8.25
N ARG A 213 13.61 19.10 -8.97
CA ARG A 213 14.46 19.07 -10.16
C ARG A 213 15.81 18.40 -9.87
N GLY A 214 16.13 17.39 -10.67
CA GLY A 214 17.35 16.61 -10.50
C GLY A 214 17.38 15.68 -9.29
N ARG A 215 16.31 15.63 -8.49
CA ARG A 215 16.24 14.84 -7.24
C ARG A 215 15.26 13.66 -7.31
N VAL A 216 14.63 13.44 -8.44
CA VAL A 216 13.71 12.31 -8.66
C VAL A 216 14.21 11.48 -9.83
N ASP A 217 14.14 10.17 -9.71
CA ASP A 217 14.29 9.23 -10.81
C ASP A 217 13.03 8.36 -10.88
N TYR A 218 12.34 8.41 -12.01
CA TYR A 218 11.08 7.70 -12.20
C TYR A 218 11.21 6.54 -13.16
N HIS A 219 10.62 5.40 -12.79
CA HIS A 219 10.39 4.27 -13.66
C HIS A 219 9.06 3.58 -13.29
N PRO A 220 8.14 3.37 -14.25
CA PRO A 220 6.80 2.82 -13.96
C PRO A 220 6.82 1.40 -13.38
N GLY A 221 7.94 0.71 -13.47
CA GLY A 221 8.07 -0.71 -13.18
C GLY A 221 7.79 -1.55 -14.42
N LYS A 222 7.99 -2.86 -14.30
CA LYS A 222 7.61 -3.81 -15.34
C LYS A 222 6.62 -4.80 -14.76
N LEU A 223 5.50 -4.97 -15.44
CA LEU A 223 4.67 -6.14 -15.25
C LEU A 223 5.36 -7.37 -15.85
N PRO A 224 5.07 -8.59 -15.37
CA PRO A 224 5.56 -9.80 -16.00
C PRO A 224 5.18 -9.83 -17.49
N GLU A 225 6.09 -10.27 -18.34
CA GLU A 225 5.86 -10.30 -19.79
C GLU A 225 4.71 -11.27 -20.14
N GLY A 226 3.85 -10.83 -21.07
CA GLY A 226 2.70 -11.62 -21.53
C GLY A 226 1.57 -11.75 -20.50
N VAL A 227 1.63 -11.04 -19.36
CA VAL A 227 0.55 -11.04 -18.36
C VAL A 227 -0.52 -10.02 -18.73
N THR A 228 -1.77 -10.49 -18.82
CA THR A 228 -2.95 -9.63 -18.96
C THR A 228 -3.65 -9.48 -17.62
N ILE A 229 -4.00 -8.25 -17.24
CA ILE A 229 -4.69 -7.95 -16.00
C ILE A 229 -6.08 -7.41 -16.31
N THR A 230 -7.09 -7.98 -15.66
CA THR A 230 -8.43 -7.41 -15.60
C THR A 230 -8.73 -7.00 -14.18
N ASP A 231 -9.17 -5.75 -13.97
CA ASP A 231 -9.55 -5.21 -12.65
C ASP A 231 -11.02 -4.79 -12.69
N GLU A 232 -11.84 -5.47 -11.90
CA GLU A 232 -13.29 -5.36 -11.94
C GLU A 232 -13.82 -5.05 -10.54
N THR A 233 -14.70 -4.05 -10.43
CA THR A 233 -15.48 -3.80 -9.22
C THR A 233 -16.80 -4.55 -9.31
N VAL A 234 -17.06 -5.41 -8.33
CA VAL A 234 -18.26 -6.22 -8.23
C VAL A 234 -19.20 -5.63 -7.16
N PRO A 235 -20.26 -4.91 -7.54
CA PRO A 235 -21.23 -4.41 -6.59
C PRO A 235 -22.09 -5.58 -6.07
N VAL A 236 -22.25 -5.67 -4.74
CA VAL A 236 -23.03 -6.73 -4.10
C VAL A 236 -23.98 -6.10 -3.07
N PRO A 237 -25.30 -6.31 -3.20
CA PRO A 237 -26.26 -5.82 -2.23
C PRO A 237 -26.01 -6.39 -0.82
N LEU A 238 -26.16 -5.55 0.20
CA LEU A 238 -26.18 -6.01 1.59
C LEU A 238 -27.34 -7.00 1.80
N SER A 239 -27.08 -8.03 2.61
CA SER A 239 -28.17 -8.90 3.09
C SER A 239 -29.08 -8.14 4.08
N LYS A 240 -30.27 -8.69 4.32
CA LYS A 240 -31.20 -8.14 5.32
C LYS A 240 -30.57 -8.08 6.73
N GLU A 241 -29.77 -9.06 7.08
CA GLU A 241 -29.05 -9.13 8.35
C GLU A 241 -27.96 -8.07 8.45
N GLN A 242 -27.20 -7.88 7.37
CA GLN A 242 -26.16 -6.83 7.31
C GLN A 242 -26.79 -5.44 7.37
N THR A 243 -27.91 -5.20 6.66
CA THR A 243 -28.63 -3.92 6.74
C THR A 243 -29.09 -3.61 8.17
N LYS A 244 -29.66 -4.60 8.90
CA LYS A 244 -30.05 -4.41 10.30
C LYS A 244 -28.87 -4.04 11.19
N VAL A 245 -27.72 -4.68 10.99
CA VAL A 245 -26.49 -4.37 11.76
C VAL A 245 -25.99 -2.97 11.41
N GLU A 246 -25.99 -2.60 10.13
CA GLU A 246 -25.55 -1.28 9.68
C GLU A 246 -26.45 -0.18 10.26
N ASP A 247 -27.78 -0.36 10.22
CA ASP A 247 -28.77 0.55 10.80
C ASP A 247 -28.59 0.70 12.32
N ALA A 248 -28.33 -0.40 13.02
CA ALA A 248 -28.07 -0.39 14.45
C ALA A 248 -26.77 0.37 14.79
N VAL A 249 -25.72 0.18 14.02
CA VAL A 249 -24.45 0.92 14.18
C VAL A 249 -24.66 2.41 13.88
N ARG A 250 -25.42 2.77 12.86
CA ARG A 250 -25.78 4.16 12.54
C ARG A 250 -26.64 4.78 13.64
N GLY A 251 -27.65 4.07 14.13
CA GLY A 251 -28.56 4.53 15.17
C GLY A 251 -27.89 4.86 16.52
N GLN A 252 -26.76 4.27 16.83
CA GLN A 252 -25.97 4.57 18.03
C GLN A 252 -25.29 5.96 18.01
N ARG A 253 -25.29 6.65 16.86
CA ARG A 253 -24.68 7.98 16.69
C ARG A 253 -25.52 8.92 15.82
N PRO A 254 -26.62 9.47 16.40
CA PRO A 254 -27.56 10.35 15.66
C PRO A 254 -26.93 11.58 15.03
N TRP A 255 -25.80 12.09 15.57
CA TRP A 255 -25.08 13.25 15.04
C TRP A 255 -24.35 12.98 13.72
N LEU A 256 -24.36 11.73 13.23
CA LEU A 256 -23.83 11.35 11.91
C LEU A 256 -24.90 11.38 10.81
N SER A 257 -26.10 11.84 11.11
CA SER A 257 -27.16 12.09 10.12
C SER A 257 -26.74 13.06 9.00
N PHE A 258 -25.66 13.83 9.18
CA PHE A 258 -25.07 14.65 8.12
C PHE A 258 -24.39 13.83 7.00
N LEU A 259 -24.08 12.54 7.24
CA LEU A 259 -23.67 11.64 6.16
C LEU A 259 -24.85 11.19 5.29
N ASP A 260 -26.07 11.48 5.75
CA ASP A 260 -27.31 11.09 5.11
C ASP A 260 -27.89 12.20 4.19
N GLY A 261 -27.26 13.35 4.11
CA GLY A 261 -27.76 14.50 3.37
C GLY A 261 -26.71 15.17 2.47
N ASP A 262 -27.17 15.87 1.46
CA ASP A 262 -26.47 16.60 0.36
C ASP A 262 -25.31 17.54 0.78
N SER A 263 -24.75 17.41 1.96
CA SER A 263 -23.62 18.22 2.43
C SER A 263 -22.30 17.64 1.95
N GLU A 264 -21.51 18.45 1.26
CA GLU A 264 -20.12 18.17 0.90
C GLU A 264 -19.36 17.58 2.09
N LEU A 265 -18.83 16.39 1.90
CA LEU A 265 -18.00 15.69 2.89
C LEU A 265 -16.73 16.52 3.16
N ASP A 266 -16.68 17.18 4.30
CA ASP A 266 -15.46 17.82 4.78
C ASP A 266 -14.44 16.75 5.19
N LEU A 267 -13.43 16.59 4.35
CA LEU A 267 -12.34 15.62 4.48
C LEU A 267 -11.15 16.13 5.30
N SER A 268 -11.34 17.14 6.15
CA SER A 268 -10.27 17.59 7.03
C SER A 268 -9.74 16.42 7.86
N SER A 269 -8.42 16.38 8.05
CA SER A 269 -7.74 15.30 8.78
C SER A 269 -8.30 15.09 10.20
N GLU A 270 -8.81 16.16 10.81
CA GLU A 270 -9.40 16.14 12.15
C GLU A 270 -10.76 15.40 12.17
N ARG A 271 -11.65 15.68 11.21
CA ARG A 271 -12.94 14.97 11.08
C ARG A 271 -12.75 13.49 10.75
N VAL A 272 -11.88 13.19 9.80
CA VAL A 272 -11.56 11.79 9.43
C VAL A 272 -11.04 11.01 10.65
N THR A 273 -10.23 11.63 11.50
CA THR A 273 -9.72 10.99 12.72
C THR A 273 -10.85 10.70 13.73
N ARG A 274 -11.81 11.61 13.90
CA ARG A 274 -12.97 11.42 14.78
C ARG A 274 -13.94 10.34 14.29
N LEU A 275 -14.03 10.13 12.98
CA LEU A 275 -14.92 9.15 12.34
C LEU A 275 -14.34 7.72 12.29
N ARG A 276 -13.03 7.55 12.49
CA ARG A 276 -12.33 6.24 12.36
C ARG A 276 -12.99 5.07 13.11
N PRO A 277 -13.34 5.18 14.42
CA PRO A 277 -13.94 4.05 15.14
C PRO A 277 -15.31 3.64 14.59
N PHE A 278 -16.10 4.63 14.19
CA PHE A 278 -17.43 4.43 13.63
C PHE A 278 -17.38 3.79 12.24
N LEU A 279 -16.54 4.32 11.36
CA LEU A 279 -16.34 3.76 10.02
C LEU A 279 -15.78 2.33 10.09
N THR A 280 -15.03 1.99 11.14
CA THR A 280 -14.57 0.60 11.37
C THR A 280 -15.76 -0.33 11.61
N GLY A 281 -16.71 0.05 12.44
CA GLY A 281 -17.92 -0.73 12.70
C GLY A 281 -18.78 -0.91 11.44
N LEU A 282 -19.04 0.17 10.71
CA LEU A 282 -19.80 0.12 9.45
C LEU A 282 -19.10 -0.75 8.39
N ARG A 283 -17.79 -0.62 8.24
CA ARG A 283 -16.99 -1.45 7.32
C ARG A 283 -17.07 -2.93 7.69
N GLN A 284 -17.01 -3.25 8.97
CA GLN A 284 -17.17 -4.63 9.43
C GLN A 284 -18.57 -5.15 9.13
N ALA A 285 -19.62 -4.34 9.35
CA ALA A 285 -21.00 -4.69 9.03
C ALA A 285 -21.20 -4.92 7.52
N SER A 286 -20.62 -4.04 6.68
CA SER A 286 -20.63 -4.20 5.22
C SER A 286 -19.91 -5.47 4.76
N LEU A 287 -18.94 -5.98 5.54
CA LEU A 287 -18.20 -7.19 5.18
C LEU A 287 -18.87 -8.45 5.74
N SER A 288 -19.16 -8.51 7.04
CA SER A 288 -19.97 -9.59 7.62
C SER A 288 -20.54 -9.22 8.99
N THR A 289 -21.49 -10.00 9.46
CA THR A 289 -22.13 -9.85 10.77
C THR A 289 -21.30 -10.42 11.93
N LEU A 290 -20.19 -11.14 11.69
CA LEU A 290 -19.43 -11.88 12.71
C LEU A 290 -19.05 -11.06 13.95
N PRO A 291 -18.52 -9.83 13.84
CA PRO A 291 -18.17 -9.03 15.01
C PRO A 291 -19.35 -8.70 15.92
N PHE A 292 -20.57 -8.77 15.39
CA PHE A 292 -21.83 -8.39 16.05
C PHE A 292 -22.66 -9.59 16.51
N LEU A 293 -22.26 -10.84 16.17
CA LEU A 293 -22.94 -12.06 16.61
C LEU A 293 -22.52 -12.46 18.01
N ALA A 294 -23.48 -12.72 18.88
CA ALA A 294 -23.25 -13.13 20.26
C ALA A 294 -22.43 -14.43 20.37
N GLY A 295 -22.66 -15.40 19.51
CA GLY A 295 -21.97 -16.71 19.48
C GLY A 295 -20.72 -16.75 18.61
N LYS A 296 -20.37 -15.66 17.89
CA LYS A 296 -19.23 -15.59 16.95
C LYS A 296 -19.16 -16.77 15.96
N ASP A 297 -20.32 -17.23 15.50
CA ASP A 297 -20.41 -18.31 14.51
C ASP A 297 -19.99 -17.79 13.13
N ALA A 298 -18.80 -18.20 12.70
CA ALA A 298 -18.19 -17.75 11.47
C ALA A 298 -18.91 -18.25 10.21
N LEU A 299 -19.46 -19.48 10.22
CA LEU A 299 -20.23 -20.02 9.10
C LEU A 299 -21.57 -19.32 8.95
N ARG A 300 -22.25 -19.04 10.07
CA ARG A 300 -23.46 -18.24 10.06
C ARG A 300 -23.20 -16.84 9.51
N ALA A 301 -22.15 -16.18 9.97
CA ALA A 301 -21.76 -14.87 9.47
C ALA A 301 -21.43 -14.88 7.98
N PHE A 302 -20.75 -15.91 7.48
CA PHE A 302 -20.51 -16.13 6.07
C PHE A 302 -21.82 -16.26 5.29
N SER A 303 -22.75 -17.09 5.76
CA SER A 303 -24.05 -17.28 5.10
C SER A 303 -24.95 -16.05 5.11
N GLN A 304 -24.69 -15.11 6.01
CA GLN A 304 -25.39 -13.82 6.10
C GLN A 304 -24.72 -12.71 5.31
N SER A 305 -23.58 -12.93 4.67
CA SER A 305 -22.85 -11.92 3.89
C SER A 305 -23.01 -12.18 2.38
N GLY A 306 -23.75 -11.33 1.69
CA GLY A 306 -23.85 -11.39 0.23
C GLY A 306 -22.48 -11.28 -0.45
N LYS A 307 -21.65 -10.38 0.05
CA LYS A 307 -20.29 -10.12 -0.47
C LYS A 307 -19.38 -11.35 -0.35
N LEU A 308 -19.31 -11.97 0.82
CA LEU A 308 -18.47 -13.15 1.03
C LEU A 308 -18.96 -14.34 0.21
N GLN A 309 -20.29 -14.51 0.09
CA GLN A 309 -20.88 -15.56 -0.75
C GLN A 309 -20.57 -15.35 -2.24
N GLN A 310 -20.70 -14.11 -2.74
CA GLN A 310 -20.36 -13.78 -4.12
C GLN A 310 -18.88 -14.05 -4.40
N ALA A 311 -18.00 -13.56 -3.53
CA ALA A 311 -16.56 -13.78 -3.65
C ALA A 311 -16.21 -15.28 -3.63
N PHE A 312 -16.86 -16.04 -2.78
CA PHE A 312 -16.64 -17.48 -2.68
C PHE A 312 -17.17 -18.24 -3.91
N SER A 313 -18.30 -17.83 -4.47
CA SER A 313 -18.82 -18.36 -5.73
C SER A 313 -17.85 -18.13 -6.88
N ASP A 314 -17.32 -16.93 -7.00
CA ASP A 314 -16.31 -16.58 -8.00
C ASP A 314 -15.03 -17.40 -7.83
N LEU A 315 -14.57 -17.59 -6.57
CA LEU A 315 -13.43 -18.46 -6.26
C LEU A 315 -13.67 -19.89 -6.74
N LYS A 316 -14.83 -20.48 -6.41
CA LYS A 316 -15.15 -21.85 -6.83
C LYS A 316 -15.17 -21.98 -8.35
N GLY A 317 -15.73 -21.00 -9.05
CA GLY A 317 -15.72 -20.96 -10.52
C GLY A 317 -14.29 -20.90 -11.08
N GLU A 318 -13.43 -20.09 -10.51
CA GLU A 318 -12.02 -19.99 -10.95
C GLU A 318 -11.25 -21.29 -10.70
N LEU A 319 -11.41 -21.89 -9.51
CA LEU A 319 -10.74 -23.14 -9.15
C LEU A 319 -11.24 -24.34 -9.95
N ALA A 320 -12.50 -24.35 -10.35
CA ALA A 320 -13.11 -25.41 -11.17
C ALA A 320 -12.70 -25.32 -12.64
N ALA A 321 -12.41 -24.12 -13.13
CA ALA A 321 -12.07 -23.90 -14.54
C ALA A 321 -10.73 -24.55 -14.94
N ASP A 322 -9.74 -24.60 -14.02
CA ASP A 322 -8.45 -25.23 -14.27
C ASP A 322 -7.78 -25.61 -12.92
N PRO A 323 -7.28 -26.84 -12.76
CA PRO A 323 -6.63 -27.30 -11.54
C PRO A 323 -5.35 -26.53 -11.20
N ARG A 324 -4.71 -25.84 -12.15
CA ARG A 324 -3.50 -25.05 -11.97
C ARG A 324 -3.76 -23.64 -11.47
N LYS A 325 -5.01 -23.16 -11.53
CA LYS A 325 -5.38 -21.82 -11.09
C LYS A 325 -5.30 -21.65 -9.58
N LYS A 326 -4.81 -20.49 -9.16
CA LYS A 326 -4.61 -20.13 -7.77
C LYS A 326 -5.17 -18.76 -7.43
N ALA A 327 -5.63 -18.60 -6.20
CA ALA A 327 -6.24 -17.37 -5.75
C ALA A 327 -5.60 -16.81 -4.49
N LEU A 328 -5.53 -15.47 -4.45
CA LEU A 328 -5.14 -14.69 -3.29
C LEU A 328 -6.34 -13.86 -2.85
N ILE A 329 -6.77 -14.03 -1.61
CA ILE A 329 -7.91 -13.32 -1.03
C ILE A 329 -7.41 -12.38 0.05
N TYR A 330 -7.70 -11.10 -0.08
CA TYR A 330 -7.28 -10.06 0.84
C TYR A 330 -8.46 -9.42 1.55
N SER A 331 -8.33 -9.24 2.88
CA SER A 331 -9.23 -8.42 3.66
C SER A 331 -8.47 -7.59 4.70
N ASN A 332 -8.92 -6.35 4.90
CA ASN A 332 -8.43 -5.47 5.96
C ASN A 332 -8.92 -5.91 7.36
N SER A 333 -10.00 -6.70 7.43
CA SER A 333 -10.58 -7.18 8.68
C SER A 333 -10.37 -8.68 8.83
N ILE A 334 -9.57 -9.08 9.80
CA ILE A 334 -9.41 -10.50 10.15
C ILE A 334 -10.76 -11.05 10.63
N ALA A 335 -11.38 -10.39 11.61
CA ALA A 335 -12.62 -10.87 12.22
C ALA A 335 -13.81 -10.90 11.27
N ALA A 336 -14.03 -9.85 10.45
CA ALA A 336 -15.20 -9.78 9.58
C ALA A 336 -14.98 -10.39 8.19
N GLY A 337 -13.74 -10.51 7.72
CA GLY A 337 -13.41 -11.01 6.38
C GLY A 337 -12.69 -12.35 6.39
N VAL A 338 -11.46 -12.39 6.93
CA VAL A 338 -10.61 -13.60 6.88
C VAL A 338 -11.26 -14.77 7.60
N THR A 339 -11.74 -14.57 8.83
CA THR A 339 -12.28 -15.65 9.68
C THR A 339 -13.52 -16.34 9.07
N PRO A 340 -14.60 -15.63 8.65
CA PRO A 340 -15.75 -16.30 8.05
C PRO A 340 -15.44 -16.93 6.69
N TYR A 341 -14.53 -16.33 5.91
CA TYR A 341 -14.11 -16.90 4.65
C TYR A 341 -13.31 -18.20 4.83
N ALA A 342 -12.40 -18.23 5.82
CA ALA A 342 -11.67 -19.43 6.19
C ALA A 342 -12.59 -20.56 6.66
N ALA A 343 -13.64 -20.24 7.44
CA ALA A 343 -14.63 -21.22 7.87
C ALA A 343 -15.37 -21.85 6.67
N ALA A 344 -15.70 -21.06 5.64
CA ALA A 344 -16.31 -21.56 4.42
C ALA A 344 -15.37 -22.46 3.62
N LEU A 345 -14.10 -22.10 3.47
CA LEU A 345 -13.08 -22.94 2.81
C LEU A 345 -12.92 -24.28 3.53
N HIS A 346 -12.86 -24.24 4.86
CA HIS A 346 -12.75 -25.45 5.67
C HIS A 346 -13.98 -26.37 5.51
N LYS A 347 -15.20 -25.80 5.52
CA LYS A 347 -16.45 -26.54 5.30
C LYS A 347 -16.48 -27.25 3.94
N GLU A 348 -16.03 -26.56 2.90
CA GLU A 348 -15.96 -27.11 1.52
C GLU A 348 -14.70 -27.95 1.26
N LYS A 349 -13.87 -28.17 2.29
CA LYS A 349 -12.62 -28.98 2.21
C LYS A 349 -11.64 -28.46 1.14
N ILE A 350 -11.62 -27.14 0.91
CA ILE A 350 -10.66 -26.49 0.01
C ILE A 350 -9.38 -26.19 0.80
N PRO A 351 -8.21 -26.74 0.45
CA PRO A 351 -6.95 -26.46 1.15
C PRO A 351 -6.52 -25.00 0.96
N PHE A 352 -6.17 -24.33 2.05
CA PHE A 352 -5.76 -22.93 2.03
C PHE A 352 -4.68 -22.63 3.08
N GLY A 353 -3.90 -21.58 2.84
CA GLY A 353 -2.99 -20.97 3.80
C GLY A 353 -3.54 -19.63 4.31
N VAL A 354 -3.14 -19.24 5.51
CA VAL A 354 -3.57 -17.97 6.13
C VAL A 354 -2.35 -17.16 6.56
N LEU A 355 -2.34 -15.87 6.18
CA LEU A 355 -1.25 -14.94 6.44
C LEU A 355 -1.79 -13.67 7.12
N HIS A 356 -1.64 -13.55 8.44
CA HIS A 356 -2.01 -12.33 9.18
C HIS A 356 -1.22 -12.18 10.49
N GLY A 357 -1.19 -10.99 11.05
CA GLY A 357 -0.30 -10.63 12.16
C GLY A 357 -0.45 -11.42 13.46
N SER A 358 -1.52 -12.21 13.62
CA SER A 358 -1.72 -13.08 14.79
C SER A 358 -1.17 -14.50 14.60
N ILE A 359 -0.64 -14.82 13.41
CA ILE A 359 -0.04 -16.12 13.09
C ILE A 359 1.49 -15.97 13.13
N PRO A 360 2.24 -16.93 13.72
CA PRO A 360 3.69 -16.91 13.74
C PRO A 360 4.31 -16.83 12.34
N GLU A 361 5.38 -16.06 12.19
CA GLU A 361 6.07 -15.85 10.90
C GLU A 361 6.55 -17.15 10.26
N GLN A 362 6.89 -18.16 11.06
CA GLN A 362 7.31 -19.48 10.57
C GLN A 362 6.16 -20.19 9.82
N GLU A 363 4.93 -20.09 10.31
CA GLU A 363 3.75 -20.68 9.66
C GLU A 363 3.40 -19.95 8.36
N TRP A 364 3.66 -18.63 8.29
CA TRP A 364 3.54 -17.89 7.03
C TRP A 364 4.50 -18.44 5.98
N GLY A 365 5.76 -18.66 6.37
CA GLY A 365 6.79 -19.19 5.49
C GLY A 365 6.38 -20.54 4.88
N GLN A 366 5.82 -21.42 5.71
CA GLN A 366 5.35 -22.72 5.25
C GLN A 366 4.14 -22.59 4.31
N SER A 367 3.12 -21.82 4.70
CA SER A 367 1.91 -21.58 3.86
C SER A 367 2.27 -20.97 2.50
N LEU A 368 3.20 -20.02 2.48
CA LEU A 368 3.67 -19.39 1.25
C LEU A 368 4.48 -20.36 0.38
N LYS A 369 5.33 -21.17 1.00
CA LYS A 369 6.08 -22.22 0.32
C LYS A 369 5.14 -23.24 -0.33
N ASP A 370 4.17 -23.75 0.42
CA ASP A 370 3.19 -24.72 -0.08
C ASP A 370 2.33 -24.17 -1.21
N TYR A 371 1.98 -22.87 -1.14
CA TYR A 371 1.30 -22.18 -2.23
C TYR A 371 2.20 -22.06 -3.47
N ASN A 372 3.44 -21.65 -3.32
CA ASN A 372 4.38 -21.50 -4.43
C ASN A 372 4.77 -22.84 -5.07
N GLU A 373 4.75 -23.94 -4.29
CA GLU A 373 4.97 -25.31 -4.75
C GLU A 373 3.68 -25.98 -5.28
N ASN A 374 2.57 -25.25 -5.41
CA ASN A 374 1.27 -25.72 -5.88
C ASN A 374 0.59 -26.78 -5.00
N LYS A 375 0.98 -26.92 -3.74
CA LYS A 375 0.31 -27.76 -2.73
C LYS A 375 -0.97 -27.11 -2.22
N LEU A 376 -0.98 -25.76 -2.17
CA LEU A 376 -2.14 -24.92 -1.83
C LEU A 376 -2.53 -24.08 -3.04
N ARG A 377 -3.83 -23.92 -3.25
CA ARG A 377 -4.38 -23.11 -4.34
C ARG A 377 -4.98 -21.79 -3.85
N VAL A 378 -5.13 -21.61 -2.56
CA VAL A 378 -5.77 -20.44 -1.94
C VAL A 378 -4.90 -19.90 -0.82
N LEU A 379 -4.67 -18.57 -0.83
CA LEU A 379 -4.08 -17.83 0.29
C LEU A 379 -5.05 -16.77 0.79
N LEU A 380 -5.35 -16.77 2.08
CA LEU A 380 -6.05 -15.70 2.77
C LEU A 380 -5.04 -14.74 3.40
N MET A 381 -5.18 -13.45 3.12
CA MET A 381 -4.26 -12.43 3.59
C MET A 381 -4.94 -11.33 4.40
N GLY A 382 -4.34 -11.00 5.53
CA GLY A 382 -4.63 -9.79 6.29
C GLY A 382 -3.63 -8.64 6.02
N PRO A 383 -3.82 -7.46 6.64
CA PRO A 383 -3.01 -6.26 6.38
C PRO A 383 -1.51 -6.44 6.60
N ALA A 384 -1.11 -7.23 7.61
CA ALA A 384 0.29 -7.44 7.94
C ALA A 384 1.06 -8.21 6.84
N ALA A 385 0.36 -9.07 6.08
CA ALA A 385 0.96 -9.87 5.01
C ALA A 385 1.07 -9.13 3.67
N ALA A 386 0.47 -7.94 3.56
CA ALA A 386 0.59 -7.11 2.35
C ALA A 386 2.02 -6.62 2.09
N GLU A 387 2.95 -6.80 3.04
CA GLU A 387 4.35 -6.44 2.91
C GLU A 387 5.23 -7.71 2.98
N GLY A 388 6.16 -7.87 2.05
CA GLY A 388 7.26 -8.85 2.16
C GLY A 388 7.04 -10.25 1.57
N ILE A 389 5.86 -10.60 1.07
CA ILE A 389 5.61 -11.92 0.45
C ILE A 389 5.69 -11.89 -1.08
N SER A 390 5.82 -13.06 -1.70
CA SER A 390 5.71 -13.27 -3.16
C SER A 390 4.85 -14.51 -3.41
N ALA A 391 3.63 -14.31 -3.90
CA ALA A 391 2.67 -15.37 -4.21
C ALA A 391 2.74 -15.70 -5.71
N LYS A 392 3.51 -16.73 -6.06
CA LYS A 392 3.77 -17.11 -7.46
C LYS A 392 2.58 -17.83 -8.08
N GLY A 393 2.32 -17.53 -9.35
CA GLY A 393 1.31 -18.20 -10.16
C GLY A 393 -0.14 -17.87 -9.76
N THR A 394 -0.38 -16.72 -9.15
CA THR A 394 -1.72 -16.26 -8.77
C THR A 394 -2.50 -15.83 -10.03
N THR A 395 -3.65 -16.44 -10.28
CA THR A 395 -4.52 -16.11 -11.44
C THR A 395 -5.75 -15.29 -11.05
N MET A 396 -6.10 -15.25 -9.75
CA MET A 396 -7.19 -14.44 -9.22
C MET A 396 -6.76 -13.73 -7.93
N ILE A 397 -7.10 -12.46 -7.82
CA ILE A 397 -6.95 -11.68 -6.60
C ILE A 397 -8.31 -11.13 -6.20
N GLN A 398 -8.77 -11.47 -5.01
CA GLN A 398 -10.02 -10.98 -4.45
C GLN A 398 -9.75 -9.95 -3.35
N MET A 399 -10.32 -8.76 -3.50
CA MET A 399 -10.28 -7.70 -2.50
C MET A 399 -11.66 -7.63 -1.84
N LEU A 400 -11.80 -8.17 -0.63
CA LEU A 400 -13.10 -8.31 0.04
C LEU A 400 -13.66 -7.01 0.59
N ASP A 401 -12.81 -6.03 0.86
CA ASP A 401 -13.22 -4.74 1.40
C ASP A 401 -12.35 -3.60 0.86
N PRO A 402 -12.93 -2.42 0.57
CA PRO A 402 -12.19 -1.25 0.14
C PRO A 402 -11.28 -0.72 1.26
N HIS A 403 -10.19 -0.08 0.90
CA HIS A 403 -9.30 0.58 1.85
C HIS A 403 -9.30 2.09 1.61
N TRP A 404 -9.08 2.86 2.69
CA TRP A 404 -8.87 4.32 2.63
C TRP A 404 -7.70 4.75 1.74
N HIS A 405 -6.78 3.83 1.47
CA HIS A 405 -5.55 4.05 0.74
C HIS A 405 -5.45 3.01 -0.37
N GLU A 406 -5.60 3.45 -1.59
CA GLU A 406 -5.40 2.61 -2.77
C GLU A 406 -4.00 1.99 -2.80
N SER A 407 -3.00 2.67 -2.22
CA SER A 407 -1.64 2.15 -2.12
C SER A 407 -1.52 0.79 -1.43
N ARG A 408 -2.36 0.50 -0.40
CA ARG A 408 -2.36 -0.83 0.26
C ARG A 408 -3.02 -1.88 -0.61
N SER A 409 -4.10 -1.54 -1.29
CA SER A 409 -4.74 -2.42 -2.27
C SER A 409 -3.76 -2.74 -3.40
N SER A 410 -3.07 -1.74 -3.92
CA SER A 410 -2.04 -1.89 -4.95
C SER A 410 -0.84 -2.72 -4.47
N GLN A 411 -0.43 -2.60 -3.20
CA GLN A 411 0.62 -3.45 -2.62
C GLN A 411 0.17 -4.91 -2.54
N ALA A 412 -1.05 -5.20 -2.08
CA ALA A 412 -1.58 -6.56 -2.03
C ALA A 412 -1.67 -7.19 -3.43
N VAL A 413 -2.16 -6.42 -4.42
CA VAL A 413 -2.16 -6.81 -5.84
C VAL A 413 -0.74 -7.07 -6.34
N GLY A 414 0.20 -6.20 -6.03
CA GLY A 414 1.60 -6.32 -6.44
C GLY A 414 2.32 -7.56 -5.87
N ARG A 415 1.77 -8.21 -4.83
CA ARG A 415 2.33 -9.48 -4.31
C ARG A 415 2.01 -10.68 -5.20
N GLY A 416 0.87 -10.63 -5.89
CA GLY A 416 0.53 -11.60 -6.93
C GLY A 416 1.13 -11.29 -8.31
N LEU A 417 1.71 -10.10 -8.50
CA LEU A 417 2.16 -9.55 -9.80
C LEU A 417 3.67 -9.24 -9.83
N ARG A 418 4.50 -9.95 -9.08
CA ARG A 418 5.96 -9.75 -9.17
C ARG A 418 6.50 -10.19 -10.52
N PHE A 419 7.60 -9.55 -10.95
CA PHE A 419 8.24 -9.72 -12.26
C PHE A 419 8.44 -11.19 -12.68
N ASP A 420 8.83 -12.07 -11.77
CA ASP A 420 9.09 -13.50 -12.02
C ASP A 420 7.95 -14.43 -11.60
N SER A 421 6.80 -13.86 -11.23
CA SER A 421 5.74 -14.64 -10.57
C SER A 421 4.94 -15.54 -11.52
N HIS A 422 5.01 -15.30 -12.84
CA HIS A 422 4.21 -15.98 -13.86
C HIS A 422 5.05 -16.62 -14.98
N ASP A 423 6.38 -16.55 -14.91
CA ASP A 423 7.27 -17.01 -15.96
C ASP A 423 7.11 -18.52 -16.28
N ASN A 424 6.82 -19.31 -15.24
CA ASN A 424 6.61 -20.76 -15.35
C ASN A 424 5.17 -21.17 -15.71
N LEU A 425 4.27 -20.20 -15.95
CA LEU A 425 2.90 -20.50 -16.36
C LEU A 425 2.78 -20.50 -17.89
N PRO A 426 1.97 -21.40 -18.47
CA PRO A 426 1.59 -21.31 -19.87
C PRO A 426 0.80 -20.02 -20.13
N GLU A 427 0.87 -19.53 -21.37
CA GLU A 427 0.33 -18.21 -21.76
C GLU A 427 -1.15 -18.03 -21.40
N GLU A 428 -1.96 -19.08 -21.56
CA GLU A 428 -3.38 -19.06 -21.23
C GLU A 428 -3.68 -18.82 -19.74
N LEU A 429 -2.72 -19.10 -18.84
CA LEU A 429 -2.82 -18.86 -17.40
C LEU A 429 -2.17 -17.54 -16.94
N ARG A 430 -1.52 -16.80 -17.84
CA ARG A 430 -0.97 -15.47 -17.56
C ARG A 430 -2.03 -14.37 -17.57
N ARG A 431 -3.28 -14.73 -17.30
CA ARG A 431 -4.43 -13.81 -17.19
C ARG A 431 -4.81 -13.69 -15.73
N ILE A 432 -4.62 -12.50 -15.15
CA ILE A 432 -4.88 -12.24 -13.74
C ILE A 432 -6.17 -11.45 -13.61
N LYS A 433 -7.10 -11.98 -12.85
CA LYS A 433 -8.38 -11.34 -12.54
C LYS A 433 -8.31 -10.72 -11.16
N ILE A 434 -8.44 -9.41 -11.07
CA ILE A 434 -8.60 -8.68 -9.81
C ILE A 434 -10.09 -8.38 -9.65
N LYS A 435 -10.70 -8.86 -8.58
CA LYS A 435 -12.09 -8.57 -8.24
C LYS A 435 -12.17 -7.80 -6.94
N ARG A 436 -12.76 -6.60 -6.99
CA ARG A 436 -12.97 -5.71 -5.85
C ARG A 436 -14.44 -5.75 -5.47
N TYR A 437 -14.77 -6.35 -4.34
CA TYR A 437 -16.16 -6.47 -3.91
C TYR A 437 -16.60 -5.26 -3.12
N LEU A 438 -17.68 -4.61 -3.57
CA LEU A 438 -18.24 -3.41 -2.98
C LEU A 438 -19.66 -3.69 -2.49
N SER A 439 -19.90 -3.56 -1.20
CA SER A 439 -21.27 -3.64 -0.68
C SER A 439 -22.07 -2.43 -1.11
N THR A 440 -23.31 -2.67 -1.56
CA THR A 440 -24.24 -1.62 -1.96
C THR A 440 -25.56 -1.75 -1.20
N ASN A 441 -26.27 -0.66 -0.98
CA ASN A 441 -27.65 -0.72 -0.50
C ASN A 441 -28.60 -1.00 -1.65
N ALA A 442 -29.69 -1.73 -1.35
CA ALA A 442 -30.76 -1.93 -2.30
C ALA A 442 -31.39 -0.57 -2.66
N GLU A 443 -31.78 -0.42 -3.93
CA GLU A 443 -32.56 0.76 -4.34
C GLU A 443 -33.86 0.81 -3.54
N PRO A 444 -34.28 2.01 -3.07
CA PRO A 444 -35.56 2.17 -2.41
C PRO A 444 -36.70 1.75 -3.34
N SER A 445 -37.71 1.07 -2.78
CA SER A 445 -38.92 0.77 -3.56
C SER A 445 -39.57 2.07 -4.01
N TRP A 446 -40.36 2.01 -5.11
CA TRP A 446 -41.07 3.20 -5.63
C TRP A 446 -41.91 3.90 -4.55
N LEU A 447 -42.48 3.14 -3.59
CA LEU A 447 -43.26 3.64 -2.46
C LEU A 447 -42.38 4.40 -1.46
N GLN A 448 -41.18 3.89 -1.17
CA GLN A 448 -40.18 4.54 -0.32
C GLN A 448 -39.65 5.81 -0.97
N TYR A 449 -39.47 5.80 -2.29
CA TYR A 449 -39.05 6.98 -3.05
C TYR A 449 -40.14 8.09 -2.99
N LEU A 450 -41.43 7.73 -3.13
CA LEU A 450 -42.55 8.66 -2.99
C LEU A 450 -42.66 9.24 -1.57
N LEU A 451 -42.23 8.50 -0.53
CA LEU A 451 -42.16 8.94 0.85
C LEU A 451 -40.90 9.75 1.17
N GLY A 452 -40.12 10.16 0.14
CA GLY A 452 -38.92 10.97 0.29
C GLY A 452 -37.69 10.21 0.79
N LYS A 453 -37.75 8.86 0.90
CA LYS A 453 -36.58 8.05 1.28
C LYS A 453 -35.62 7.98 0.07
N ARG A 454 -34.47 8.62 0.20
CA ARG A 454 -33.37 8.46 -0.76
C ARG A 454 -32.50 7.26 -0.38
N ARG A 455 -31.86 6.66 -1.36
CA ARG A 455 -30.85 5.62 -1.14
C ARG A 455 -29.69 6.22 -0.35
N GLN A 456 -29.36 5.62 0.80
CA GLN A 456 -28.18 6.00 1.56
C GLN A 456 -26.98 5.17 1.07
N PRO A 457 -25.79 5.78 0.90
CA PRO A 457 -24.61 5.03 0.54
C PRO A 457 -24.17 4.12 1.69
N THR A 458 -23.66 2.94 1.37
CA THR A 458 -22.99 2.07 2.35
C THR A 458 -21.65 2.65 2.80
N ALA A 459 -21.06 2.07 3.85
CA ALA A 459 -19.70 2.42 4.25
C ALA A 459 -18.69 2.17 3.12
N ASP A 460 -18.86 1.10 2.36
CA ASP A 460 -17.99 0.77 1.24
C ASP A 460 -18.08 1.79 0.11
N GLU A 461 -19.30 2.20 -0.25
CA GLU A 461 -19.54 3.23 -1.27
C GLU A 461 -18.93 4.57 -0.85
N THR A 462 -19.21 5.00 0.37
CA THR A 462 -18.63 6.24 0.93
C THR A 462 -17.09 6.20 0.93
N LEU A 463 -16.51 5.08 1.35
CA LEU A 463 -15.06 4.92 1.35
C LEU A 463 -14.45 4.88 -0.05
N SER A 464 -15.14 4.24 -0.99
CA SER A 464 -14.71 4.19 -2.39
C SER A 464 -14.71 5.60 -3.01
N GLU A 465 -15.77 6.38 -2.80
CA GLU A 465 -15.85 7.77 -3.27
C GLU A 465 -14.75 8.65 -2.66
N LEU A 466 -14.53 8.52 -1.34
CA LEU A 466 -13.47 9.23 -0.64
C LEU A 466 -12.08 8.85 -1.15
N SER A 467 -11.87 7.56 -1.42
CA SER A 467 -10.61 7.06 -1.99
C SER A 467 -10.38 7.61 -3.39
N ILE A 468 -11.40 7.64 -4.23
CA ILE A 468 -11.33 8.19 -5.60
C ILE A 468 -11.02 9.71 -5.55
N LYS A 469 -11.70 10.48 -4.68
CA LYS A 469 -11.43 11.91 -4.54
C LYS A 469 -9.98 12.18 -4.11
N LYS A 470 -9.49 11.44 -3.09
CA LYS A 470 -8.10 11.53 -2.64
C LYS A 470 -7.10 11.13 -3.73
N GLU A 471 -7.42 10.08 -4.48
CA GLU A 471 -6.55 9.58 -5.53
C GLU A 471 -6.39 10.59 -6.66
N LYS A 472 -7.46 11.29 -7.05
CA LYS A 472 -7.36 12.39 -8.02
C LYS A 472 -6.42 13.50 -7.53
N GLN A 473 -6.53 13.90 -6.27
CA GLN A 473 -5.64 14.91 -5.69
C GLN A 473 -4.18 14.42 -5.62
N ASN A 474 -3.96 13.19 -5.15
CA ASN A 474 -2.63 12.59 -5.09
C ASN A 474 -1.99 12.48 -6.47
N GLU A 475 -2.80 12.20 -7.49
CA GLU A 475 -2.35 12.03 -8.87
C GLU A 475 -1.74 13.32 -9.45
N LEU A 476 -2.26 14.49 -9.10
CA LEU A 476 -1.65 15.77 -9.49
C LEU A 476 -0.19 15.87 -9.03
N PHE A 477 0.07 15.49 -7.78
CA PHE A 477 1.43 15.53 -7.22
C PHE A 477 2.32 14.41 -7.74
N ARG A 478 1.75 13.21 -7.97
CA ARG A 478 2.50 12.10 -8.59
C ARG A 478 2.88 12.42 -10.03
N GLN A 479 2.05 13.15 -10.76
CA GLN A 479 2.37 13.59 -12.11
C GLN A 479 3.59 14.51 -12.11
N ILE A 480 3.67 15.47 -11.18
CA ILE A 480 4.85 16.32 -11.00
C ILE A 480 6.10 15.48 -10.72
N LEU A 481 6.00 14.49 -9.82
CA LEU A 481 7.13 13.60 -9.54
C LEU A 481 7.57 12.80 -10.76
N ARG A 482 6.63 12.34 -11.59
CA ARG A 482 6.93 11.63 -12.84
C ARG A 482 7.60 12.55 -13.86
N ASP A 483 7.06 13.74 -14.03
CA ASP A 483 7.61 14.73 -14.98
C ASP A 483 9.05 15.10 -14.62
N GLU A 484 9.33 15.34 -13.33
CA GLU A 484 10.69 15.70 -12.86
C GLU A 484 11.62 14.48 -12.82
N GLY A 485 11.08 13.27 -12.73
CA GLY A 485 11.84 12.01 -12.69
C GLY A 485 12.03 11.32 -14.03
N SER A 486 11.26 11.69 -15.04
CA SER A 486 11.40 11.16 -16.39
C SER A 486 12.57 11.84 -17.07
N VAL A 487 13.45 11.05 -17.70
CA VAL A 487 14.55 11.57 -18.50
C VAL A 487 13.95 12.31 -19.69
N LYS A 488 14.27 13.58 -19.83
CA LYS A 488 14.09 14.33 -21.06
C LYS A 488 15.26 14.07 -21.99
#